data_35ff76e7b35367969d2aca26c04ca97f
#
_entry.id   35ff76e7b35367969d2aca26c04ca97f
#
_cell.length_a   1.000
_cell.length_b   1.000
_cell.length_c   1.000
_cell.angle_alpha   90.00
_cell.angle_beta   90.00
_cell.angle_gamma   90.00
#
_symmetry.space_group_name_H-M   'P 1'
#
loop_
_entity.id
_entity.type
_entity.pdbx_description
1 polymer ?
#
loop_
_entity_poly.entity_id
_entity_poly.type
_entity_poly.pdbx_seq_one_letter_code
_entity_poly.pdbx_strand_id
1 'polypeptide(L)'
;MFKRILIPTDFSTASEWVFEDAVRIAGTNDAELIILHVRMTWASNPDELRFPADPSLYEYAEKLELERLRDRVRRANASVATRLIVRNAPDPGDEICRTAKSENVDLVVIATHARHHVSHLFVGSTTMSVLKAPPAPVLAIRYGTRKRKSMNRVVVPVHPRQTSHRALELAARVATEIHLVTVCSDEEQDRAGQLLRELASNVPAAKISIVRGKDPNDELLRYTTKVDADAIFLNATHDPSERKLDVIRHAPVPVMVVPATAG
;
A
#
# COMPACT_ATOMS: atom_id res chain seq x y z
N MET A 1 -12.88 -5.29 -9.69
CA MET A 1 -13.26 -4.79 -8.37
C MET A 1 -12.73 -3.37 -8.16
N PHE A 2 -11.42 -3.13 -8.22
CA PHE A 2 -10.85 -1.78 -8.34
C PHE A 2 -11.12 -1.24 -9.74
N LYS A 3 -11.50 0.04 -9.85
CA LYS A 3 -11.80 0.71 -11.12
C LYS A 3 -10.77 1.78 -11.48
N ARG A 4 -10.20 2.44 -10.46
CA ARG A 4 -9.16 3.46 -10.64
C ARG A 4 -8.03 3.23 -9.65
N ILE A 5 -6.86 2.98 -10.18
CA ILE A 5 -5.65 2.69 -9.40
C ILE A 5 -4.68 3.84 -9.59
N LEU A 6 -4.23 4.43 -8.49
CA LEU A 6 -3.22 5.49 -8.50
C LEU A 6 -1.86 4.89 -8.14
N ILE A 7 -0.86 5.17 -8.98
CA ILE A 7 0.53 4.93 -8.67
C ILE A 7 1.32 6.24 -8.71
N PRO A 8 1.76 6.76 -7.56
CA PRO A 8 2.68 7.88 -7.52
C PRO A 8 4.09 7.42 -7.91
N THR A 9 4.81 8.28 -8.63
CA THR A 9 6.19 8.03 -9.04
C THR A 9 7.06 9.26 -8.81
N ASP A 10 8.26 9.02 -8.30
CA ASP A 10 9.38 9.95 -8.24
C ASP A 10 10.52 9.52 -9.17
N PHE A 11 10.23 8.57 -10.07
CA PHE A 11 11.16 7.92 -11.00
C PHE A 11 12.32 7.19 -10.29
N SER A 12 12.22 6.96 -9.00
CA SER A 12 13.19 6.16 -8.26
C SER A 12 13.06 4.67 -8.57
N THR A 13 14.12 3.91 -8.33
CA THR A 13 14.11 2.45 -8.44
C THR A 13 13.00 1.80 -7.59
N ALA A 14 12.68 2.40 -6.44
CA ALA A 14 11.62 1.89 -5.57
C ALA A 14 10.23 2.09 -6.17
N SER A 15 9.94 3.27 -6.73
CA SER A 15 8.68 3.52 -7.44
C SER A 15 8.56 2.66 -8.70
N GLU A 16 9.65 2.44 -9.42
CA GLU A 16 9.68 1.53 -10.57
C GLU A 16 9.48 0.05 -10.17
N TRP A 17 9.96 -0.34 -8.99
CA TRP A 17 9.78 -1.70 -8.49
C TRP A 17 8.31 -2.07 -8.32
N VAL A 18 7.50 -1.17 -7.77
CA VAL A 18 6.07 -1.42 -7.51
C VAL A 18 5.19 -1.22 -8.73
N PHE A 19 5.73 -0.63 -9.79
CA PHE A 19 5.01 -0.30 -11.01
C PHE A 19 4.38 -1.54 -11.67
N GLU A 20 5.11 -2.65 -11.73
CA GLU A 20 4.61 -3.90 -12.31
C GLU A 20 3.42 -4.47 -11.54
N ASP A 21 3.41 -4.32 -10.20
CA ASP A 21 2.28 -4.75 -9.38
C ASP A 21 1.04 -3.91 -9.68
N ALA A 22 1.19 -2.59 -9.82
CA ALA A 22 0.10 -1.70 -10.18
C ALA A 22 -0.48 -2.04 -11.56
N VAL A 23 0.36 -2.27 -12.57
CA VAL A 23 -0.06 -2.67 -13.93
C VAL A 23 -0.79 -4.02 -13.91
N ARG A 24 -0.26 -5.00 -13.18
CA ARG A 24 -0.88 -6.32 -13.04
C ARG A 24 -2.25 -6.22 -12.36
N ILE A 25 -2.35 -5.44 -11.27
CA ILE A 25 -3.62 -5.27 -10.55
C ILE A 25 -4.62 -4.54 -11.46
N ALA A 26 -4.20 -3.51 -12.19
CA ALA A 26 -5.05 -2.80 -13.14
C ALA A 26 -5.59 -3.74 -14.22
N GLY A 27 -4.72 -4.54 -14.84
CA GLY A 27 -5.12 -5.50 -15.87
C GLY A 27 -6.07 -6.59 -15.36
N THR A 28 -5.84 -7.09 -14.13
CA THR A 28 -6.71 -8.12 -13.54
C THR A 28 -8.10 -7.58 -13.18
N ASN A 29 -8.24 -6.29 -12.95
CA ASN A 29 -9.49 -5.64 -12.54
C ASN A 29 -10.18 -4.86 -13.65
N ASP A 30 -9.62 -4.80 -14.86
CA ASP A 30 -10.07 -3.91 -15.93
C ASP A 30 -10.19 -2.45 -15.42
N ALA A 31 -9.13 -2.00 -14.77
CA ALA A 31 -9.08 -0.71 -14.09
C ALA A 31 -8.25 0.32 -14.89
N GLU A 32 -8.64 1.59 -14.78
CA GLU A 32 -7.80 2.70 -15.20
C GLU A 32 -6.58 2.81 -14.27
N LEU A 33 -5.38 2.94 -14.85
CA LEU A 33 -4.15 3.20 -14.12
C LEU A 33 -3.77 4.67 -14.25
N ILE A 34 -3.79 5.40 -13.14
CA ILE A 34 -3.37 6.79 -13.05
C ILE A 34 -1.93 6.82 -12.55
N ILE A 35 -1.02 7.33 -13.38
CA ILE A 35 0.38 7.55 -13.02
C ILE A 35 0.51 9.02 -12.62
N LEU A 36 0.84 9.26 -11.34
CA LEU A 36 0.97 10.60 -10.78
C LEU A 36 2.43 10.92 -10.51
N HIS A 37 2.93 12.01 -11.06
CA HIS A 37 4.17 12.65 -10.63
C HIS A 37 3.87 13.95 -9.92
N VAL A 38 4.51 14.16 -8.75
CA VAL A 38 4.38 15.41 -7.99
C VAL A 38 5.73 16.13 -8.02
N ARG A 39 5.76 17.29 -8.66
CA ARG A 39 6.87 18.23 -8.60
C ARG A 39 6.83 18.95 -7.26
N MET A 40 7.89 18.81 -6.49
CA MET A 40 7.99 19.55 -5.23
C MET A 40 8.24 21.02 -5.49
N THR A 41 7.37 21.87 -4.98
CA THR A 41 7.55 23.33 -4.98
C THR A 41 8.07 23.76 -3.61
N TRP A 42 9.29 24.27 -3.58
CA TRP A 42 9.90 24.79 -2.35
C TRP A 42 9.40 26.22 -2.10
N ALA A 43 8.71 26.42 -1.02
CA ALA A 43 8.06 27.72 -0.76
C ALA A 43 9.00 28.79 -0.21
N SER A 44 10.27 28.55 0.10
CA SER A 44 10.94 29.45 1.04
C SER A 44 12.41 29.79 0.85
N ASN A 45 13.16 29.22 -0.08
CA ASN A 45 14.54 29.66 -0.25
C ASN A 45 15.05 29.54 -1.71
N PRO A 46 15.02 30.64 -2.48
CA PRO A 46 15.51 30.66 -3.86
C PRO A 46 16.99 30.26 -3.99
N ASP A 47 17.78 30.45 -2.93
CA ASP A 47 19.23 30.21 -2.94
C ASP A 47 19.61 28.73 -2.71
N GLU A 48 18.69 27.89 -2.22
CA GLU A 48 18.88 26.44 -2.05
C GLU A 48 18.47 25.62 -3.28
N LEU A 49 17.86 26.26 -4.27
CA LEU A 49 17.35 25.61 -5.47
C LEU A 49 18.49 25.34 -6.45
N ARG A 50 19.14 24.19 -6.30
CA ARG A 50 19.95 23.61 -7.38
C ARG A 50 19.03 22.93 -8.41
N PHE A 51 18.14 23.68 -9.02
CA PHE A 51 17.49 23.24 -10.25
C PHE A 51 18.49 23.31 -11.40
N PRO A 52 18.36 22.43 -12.42
CA PRO A 52 19.08 22.67 -13.66
C PRO A 52 18.79 24.09 -14.11
N ALA A 53 19.81 24.74 -14.69
CA ALA A 53 19.75 26.14 -15.12
C ALA A 53 18.60 26.46 -16.11
N ASP A 54 17.97 25.42 -16.65
CA ASP A 54 16.84 25.50 -17.56
C ASP A 54 15.68 24.59 -17.09
N PRO A 55 14.60 25.15 -16.54
CA PRO A 55 13.40 24.41 -16.14
C PRO A 55 12.79 23.60 -17.30
N SER A 56 12.95 24.03 -18.54
CA SER A 56 12.38 23.34 -19.72
C SER A 56 13.03 21.98 -19.95
N LEU A 57 14.30 21.82 -19.64
CA LEU A 57 15.00 20.54 -19.72
C LEU A 57 14.47 19.54 -18.69
N TYR A 58 14.18 20.01 -17.49
CA TYR A 58 13.57 19.17 -16.45
C TYR A 58 12.17 18.70 -16.85
N GLU A 59 11.33 19.60 -17.34
CA GLU A 59 9.98 19.26 -17.81
C GLU A 59 10.00 18.30 -19.00
N TYR A 60 10.97 18.47 -19.89
CA TYR A 60 11.15 17.56 -21.01
C TYR A 60 11.58 16.16 -20.56
N ALA A 61 12.56 16.05 -19.66
CA ALA A 61 13.01 14.78 -19.12
C ALA A 61 11.88 14.05 -18.33
N GLU A 62 11.12 14.79 -17.52
CA GLU A 62 9.97 14.28 -16.80
C GLU A 62 8.90 13.71 -17.76
N LYS A 63 8.59 14.46 -18.81
CA LYS A 63 7.64 14.02 -19.84
C LYS A 63 8.11 12.73 -20.51
N LEU A 64 9.39 12.62 -20.85
CA LEU A 64 9.95 11.39 -21.43
C LEU A 64 9.82 10.20 -20.48
N GLU A 65 10.09 10.38 -19.18
CA GLU A 65 9.96 9.30 -18.19
C GLU A 65 8.50 8.87 -18.03
N LEU A 66 7.56 9.80 -17.97
CA LEU A 66 6.14 9.49 -17.91
C LEU A 66 5.64 8.72 -19.16
N GLU A 67 6.07 9.16 -20.35
CA GLU A 67 5.76 8.47 -21.60
C GLU A 67 6.37 7.06 -21.62
N ARG A 68 7.61 6.90 -21.13
CA ARG A 68 8.27 5.60 -20.97
C ARG A 68 7.44 4.67 -20.08
N LEU A 69 6.93 5.17 -18.96
CA LEU A 69 6.07 4.38 -18.06
C LEU A 69 4.75 3.99 -18.75
N ARG A 70 4.12 4.93 -19.46
CA ARG A 70 2.91 4.62 -20.24
C ARG A 70 3.14 3.54 -21.30
N ASP A 71 4.26 3.60 -22.01
CA ASP A 71 4.61 2.60 -23.01
C ASP A 71 4.93 1.23 -22.36
N ARG A 72 5.47 1.21 -21.14
CA ARG A 72 5.63 -0.03 -20.36
C ARG A 72 4.27 -0.66 -20.04
N VAL A 73 3.27 0.14 -19.65
CA VAL A 73 1.89 -0.37 -19.44
C VAL A 73 1.38 -1.00 -20.72
N ARG A 74 1.44 -0.29 -21.84
CA ARG A 74 0.96 -0.79 -23.14
C ARG A 74 1.61 -2.11 -23.55
N ARG A 75 2.93 -2.24 -23.33
CA ARG A 75 3.65 -3.49 -23.63
C ARG A 75 3.27 -4.64 -22.70
N ALA A 76 3.02 -4.34 -21.43
CA ALA A 76 2.63 -5.35 -20.44
C ALA A 76 1.17 -5.78 -20.60
N ASN A 77 0.28 -4.83 -20.84
CA ASN A 77 -1.14 -5.06 -21.08
C ASN A 77 -1.77 -3.88 -21.84
N ALA A 78 -2.00 -4.05 -23.13
CA ALA A 78 -2.54 -3.00 -24.00
C ALA A 78 -3.99 -2.58 -23.66
N SER A 79 -4.73 -3.41 -22.93
CA SER A 79 -6.12 -3.10 -22.54
C SER A 79 -6.22 -2.15 -21.33
N VAL A 80 -5.12 -1.95 -20.56
CA VAL A 80 -5.12 -1.07 -19.40
C VAL A 80 -5.18 0.40 -19.84
N ALA A 81 -6.30 1.05 -19.60
CA ALA A 81 -6.44 2.48 -19.78
C ALA A 81 -5.46 3.22 -18.84
N THR A 82 -4.65 4.14 -19.40
CA THR A 82 -3.59 4.79 -18.65
C THR A 82 -3.69 6.30 -18.78
N ARG A 83 -3.68 7.00 -17.65
CA ARG A 83 -3.67 8.46 -17.57
C ARG A 83 -2.43 8.96 -16.83
N LEU A 84 -1.82 9.99 -17.37
CA LEU A 84 -0.65 10.66 -16.77
C LEU A 84 -1.11 11.95 -16.12
N ILE A 85 -0.72 12.17 -14.88
CA ILE A 85 -1.00 13.40 -14.12
C ILE A 85 0.30 13.94 -13.54
N VAL A 86 0.53 15.24 -13.75
CA VAL A 86 1.59 16.01 -13.09
C VAL A 86 0.93 17.06 -12.20
N ARG A 87 1.42 17.20 -10.97
CA ARG A 87 0.97 18.20 -10.00
C ARG A 87 2.18 18.91 -9.41
N ASN A 88 1.97 20.15 -9.01
CA ASN A 88 2.95 20.93 -8.27
C ASN A 88 2.48 21.06 -6.82
N ALA A 89 3.28 20.65 -5.85
CA ALA A 89 2.91 20.76 -4.44
C ALA A 89 4.14 20.82 -3.54
N PRO A 90 4.05 21.47 -2.36
CA PRO A 90 5.13 21.47 -1.38
C PRO A 90 5.29 20.12 -0.68
N ASP A 91 4.20 19.36 -0.49
CA ASP A 91 4.22 18.02 0.10
C ASP A 91 3.62 17.01 -0.89
N PRO A 92 4.42 16.06 -1.38
CA PRO A 92 3.95 15.03 -2.30
C PRO A 92 2.92 14.08 -1.67
N GLY A 93 3.01 13.79 -0.38
CA GLY A 93 2.08 12.89 0.28
C GLY A 93 0.68 13.47 0.37
N ASP A 94 0.57 14.75 0.72
CA ASP A 94 -0.71 15.47 0.75
C ASP A 94 -1.32 15.57 -0.66
N GLU A 95 -0.49 15.82 -1.67
CA GLU A 95 -0.96 15.90 -3.05
C GLU A 95 -1.44 14.55 -3.60
N ILE A 96 -0.74 13.46 -3.25
CA ILE A 96 -1.20 12.10 -3.55
C ILE A 96 -2.58 11.85 -2.95
N CYS A 97 -2.78 12.22 -1.68
CA CYS A 97 -4.08 12.08 -1.00
C CYS A 97 -5.17 12.93 -1.65
N ARG A 98 -4.85 14.18 -2.03
CA ARG A 98 -5.78 15.10 -2.69
C ARG A 98 -6.17 14.59 -4.08
N THR A 99 -5.18 14.17 -4.87
CA THR A 99 -5.40 13.61 -6.20
C THR A 99 -6.21 12.32 -6.12
N ALA A 100 -5.91 11.43 -5.19
CA ALA A 100 -6.67 10.19 -5.01
C ALA A 100 -8.16 10.46 -4.72
N LYS A 101 -8.45 11.47 -3.90
CA LYS A 101 -9.84 11.88 -3.60
C LYS A 101 -10.51 12.52 -4.83
N SER A 102 -9.89 13.51 -5.47
CA SER A 102 -10.47 14.22 -6.61
C SER A 102 -10.70 13.32 -7.83
N GLU A 103 -9.87 12.30 -8.01
CA GLU A 103 -9.96 11.33 -9.10
C GLU A 103 -10.82 10.10 -8.75
N ASN A 104 -11.41 10.05 -7.54
CA ASN A 104 -12.17 8.91 -7.02
C ASN A 104 -11.39 7.59 -7.16
N VAL A 105 -10.14 7.60 -6.72
CA VAL A 105 -9.26 6.44 -6.71
C VAL A 105 -9.74 5.44 -5.65
N ASP A 106 -9.75 4.16 -5.99
CA ASP A 106 -10.17 3.09 -5.09
C ASP A 106 -9.02 2.17 -4.65
N LEU A 107 -7.81 2.41 -5.17
CA LEU A 107 -6.57 1.80 -4.70
C LEU A 107 -5.37 2.71 -4.99
N VAL A 108 -4.55 2.98 -3.98
CA VAL A 108 -3.21 3.58 -4.15
C VAL A 108 -2.16 2.48 -4.03
N VAL A 109 -1.23 2.38 -4.99
CA VAL A 109 -0.09 1.45 -4.93
C VAL A 109 1.18 2.26 -4.76
N ILE A 110 1.90 2.07 -3.64
CA ILE A 110 3.05 2.91 -3.28
C ILE A 110 4.22 2.08 -2.75
N ALA A 111 5.46 2.50 -3.08
CA ALA A 111 6.66 1.94 -2.49
C ALA A 111 6.88 2.47 -1.07
N THR A 112 7.32 1.62 -0.14
CA THR A 112 7.60 2.06 1.24
C THR A 112 8.91 2.83 1.39
N HIS A 113 9.84 2.72 0.43
CA HIS A 113 11.15 3.36 0.46
C HIS A 113 11.32 4.25 -0.77
N ALA A 114 11.76 5.47 -0.55
CA ALA A 114 12.32 6.34 -1.58
C ALA A 114 13.85 6.37 -1.45
N ARG A 115 14.51 6.71 -2.53
CA ARG A 115 15.92 7.07 -2.75
C ARG A 115 16.94 6.75 -1.63
N HIS A 116 18.01 6.03 -2.04
CA HIS A 116 19.29 5.82 -1.35
C HIS A 116 19.31 4.90 -0.11
N HIS A 117 20.17 3.95 -0.18
CA HIS A 117 20.91 3.06 0.74
C HIS A 117 20.85 3.26 2.28
N VAL A 118 19.93 4.04 2.81
CA VAL A 118 19.76 4.19 4.26
C VAL A 118 18.83 3.11 4.74
N SER A 119 19.38 2.19 5.49
CA SER A 119 18.78 1.04 6.18
C SER A 119 17.34 0.66 5.75
N HIS A 120 17.13 -0.58 5.39
CA HIS A 120 15.86 -1.21 4.97
C HIS A 120 14.68 -1.05 5.98
N LEU A 121 14.83 -0.19 6.98
CA LEU A 121 13.97 -0.05 8.16
C LEU A 121 13.14 1.24 8.17
N PHE A 122 13.24 2.11 7.15
CA PHE A 122 12.49 3.36 7.16
C PHE A 122 11.37 3.37 6.11
N VAL A 123 10.18 3.81 6.52
CA VAL A 123 9.11 4.19 5.60
C VAL A 123 9.37 5.64 5.18
N GLY A 124 9.41 5.93 3.87
CA GLY A 124 9.65 7.27 3.36
C GLY A 124 8.59 8.29 3.84
N SER A 125 8.96 9.55 3.95
CA SER A 125 8.07 10.64 4.43
C SER A 125 6.78 10.73 3.62
N THR A 126 6.86 10.66 2.30
CA THR A 126 5.70 10.65 1.39
C THR A 126 4.75 9.49 1.69
N THR A 127 5.29 8.27 1.80
CA THR A 127 4.47 7.09 2.12
C THR A 127 3.87 7.21 3.52
N MET A 128 4.64 7.74 4.47
CA MET A 128 4.16 7.99 5.82
C MET A 128 3.00 8.97 5.85
N SER A 129 3.07 10.06 5.09
CA SER A 129 1.99 11.05 4.95
C SER A 129 0.73 10.39 4.40
N VAL A 130 0.84 9.59 3.34
CA VAL A 130 -0.30 8.86 2.76
C VAL A 130 -0.89 7.84 3.73
N LEU A 131 -0.07 7.13 4.52
CA LEU A 131 -0.54 6.11 5.47
C LEU A 131 -1.18 6.68 6.73
N LYS A 132 -0.89 7.93 7.10
CA LYS A 132 -1.53 8.63 8.22
C LYS A 132 -3.01 8.89 7.98
N ALA A 133 -3.38 9.25 6.76
CA ALA A 133 -4.76 9.55 6.38
C ALA A 133 -5.07 8.99 4.98
N PRO A 134 -5.09 7.66 4.83
CA PRO A 134 -5.21 7.02 3.53
C PRO A 134 -6.56 7.41 2.88
N PRO A 135 -6.53 7.98 1.66
CA PRO A 135 -7.74 8.45 0.97
C PRO A 135 -8.59 7.29 0.43
N ALA A 136 -7.96 6.16 0.19
CA ALA A 136 -8.49 4.91 -0.30
C ALA A 136 -7.62 3.77 0.30
N PRO A 137 -7.92 2.48 0.08
CA PRO A 137 -7.00 1.40 0.34
C PRO A 137 -5.61 1.67 -0.26
N VAL A 138 -4.55 1.48 0.54
CA VAL A 138 -3.16 1.72 0.12
C VAL A 138 -2.40 0.41 0.15
N LEU A 139 -1.93 -0.05 -1.00
CA LEU A 139 -1.03 -1.19 -1.10
C LEU A 139 0.42 -0.70 -0.99
N ALA A 140 0.98 -0.84 0.20
CA ALA A 140 2.36 -0.49 0.48
C ALA A 140 3.28 -1.69 0.19
N ILE A 141 4.24 -1.50 -0.72
CA ILE A 141 5.14 -2.57 -1.16
C ILE A 141 6.57 -2.17 -0.86
N ARG A 142 7.27 -3.00 -0.10
CA ARG A 142 8.68 -2.82 0.20
C ARG A 142 9.55 -3.22 -0.99
N TYR A 143 10.51 -2.36 -1.35
CA TYR A 143 11.51 -2.69 -2.37
C TYR A 143 12.23 -4.00 -2.03
N GLY A 144 12.38 -4.86 -3.03
CA GLY A 144 13.05 -6.15 -2.87
C GLY A 144 12.17 -7.26 -2.27
N THR A 145 10.90 -7.01 -1.92
CA THR A 145 9.99 -8.11 -1.53
C THR A 145 9.70 -9.03 -2.72
N ARG A 146 9.46 -10.30 -2.43
CA ARG A 146 9.10 -11.27 -3.47
C ARG A 146 7.85 -10.80 -4.22
N LYS A 147 7.93 -10.74 -5.54
CA LYS A 147 6.78 -10.44 -6.40
C LYS A 147 5.73 -11.54 -6.28
N ARG A 148 4.50 -11.16 -6.01
CA ARG A 148 3.36 -12.08 -5.94
C ARG A 148 2.49 -11.92 -7.18
N LYS A 149 2.04 -13.04 -7.75
CA LYS A 149 1.18 -13.01 -8.96
C LYS A 149 -0.26 -12.66 -8.64
N SER A 150 -0.69 -12.90 -7.41
CA SER A 150 -2.07 -12.72 -6.96
C SER A 150 -2.11 -12.21 -5.52
N MET A 151 -3.32 -11.93 -5.01
CA MET A 151 -3.62 -11.72 -3.60
C MET A 151 -4.64 -12.75 -3.14
N ASN A 152 -4.41 -14.02 -3.47
CA ASN A 152 -5.38 -15.09 -3.20
C ASN A 152 -5.38 -15.50 -1.73
N ARG A 153 -4.19 -15.57 -1.10
CA ARG A 153 -4.05 -15.92 0.31
C ARG A 153 -3.57 -14.72 1.10
N VAL A 154 -4.40 -14.24 2.01
CA VAL A 154 -4.08 -13.04 2.78
C VAL A 154 -4.18 -13.29 4.28
N VAL A 155 -3.38 -12.55 5.04
CA VAL A 155 -3.43 -12.53 6.51
C VAL A 155 -4.09 -11.23 6.96
N VAL A 156 -5.09 -11.36 7.82
CA VAL A 156 -5.81 -10.24 8.43
C VAL A 156 -5.62 -10.33 9.94
N PRO A 157 -4.74 -9.55 10.55
CA PRO A 157 -4.63 -9.52 12.00
C PRO A 157 -5.85 -8.87 12.62
N VAL A 158 -6.37 -9.50 13.66
CA VAL A 158 -7.52 -9.03 14.43
C VAL A 158 -7.07 -8.81 15.87
N HIS A 159 -7.34 -7.64 16.41
CA HIS A 159 -7.10 -7.35 17.81
C HIS A 159 -8.42 -7.31 18.58
N PRO A 160 -8.54 -7.91 19.78
CA PRO A 160 -9.81 -7.97 20.54
C PRO A 160 -10.45 -6.61 20.87
N ARG A 161 -9.67 -5.53 20.82
CA ARG A 161 -10.14 -4.16 21.06
C ARG A 161 -10.41 -3.37 19.76
N GLN A 162 -10.31 -4.04 18.61
CA GLN A 162 -10.49 -3.38 17.33
C GLN A 162 -11.98 -3.27 17.01
N THR A 163 -12.41 -2.07 16.61
CA THR A 163 -13.81 -1.77 16.28
C THR A 163 -14.12 -1.79 14.79
N SER A 164 -13.09 -1.69 13.93
CA SER A 164 -13.25 -1.70 12.48
C SER A 164 -12.76 -3.00 11.88
N HIS A 165 -13.55 -3.58 10.98
CA HIS A 165 -13.23 -4.82 10.27
C HIS A 165 -13.14 -4.64 8.75
N ARG A 166 -12.95 -3.40 8.28
CA ARG A 166 -12.90 -3.07 6.85
C ARG A 166 -11.79 -3.77 6.08
N ALA A 167 -10.66 -4.05 6.73
CA ALA A 167 -9.60 -4.87 6.14
C ALA A 167 -10.10 -6.29 5.83
N LEU A 168 -10.92 -6.89 6.72
CA LEU A 168 -11.56 -8.18 6.49
C LEU A 168 -12.60 -8.10 5.36
N GLU A 169 -13.42 -7.06 5.35
CA GLU A 169 -14.41 -6.83 4.29
C GLU A 169 -13.75 -6.72 2.91
N LEU A 170 -12.64 -5.97 2.83
CA LEU A 170 -11.88 -5.86 1.59
C LEU A 170 -11.23 -7.20 1.23
N ALA A 171 -10.61 -7.88 2.20
CA ALA A 171 -10.00 -9.20 2.00
C ALA A 171 -11.03 -10.21 1.46
N ALA A 172 -12.25 -10.24 2.01
CA ALA A 172 -13.34 -11.12 1.58
C ALA A 172 -13.77 -10.89 0.11
N ARG A 173 -13.50 -9.70 -0.43
CA ARG A 173 -13.83 -9.34 -1.82
C ARG A 173 -12.71 -9.67 -2.80
N VAL A 174 -11.44 -9.76 -2.36
CA VAL A 174 -10.28 -9.92 -3.24
C VAL A 174 -9.56 -11.24 -3.11
N ALA A 175 -9.66 -11.91 -1.96
CA ALA A 175 -8.93 -13.13 -1.66
C ALA A 175 -9.84 -14.37 -1.65
N THR A 176 -9.26 -15.51 -1.99
CA THR A 176 -9.94 -16.81 -1.94
C THR A 176 -9.62 -17.59 -0.67
N GLU A 177 -8.58 -17.19 0.05
CA GLU A 177 -8.18 -17.78 1.34
C GLU A 177 -7.77 -16.66 2.30
N ILE A 178 -8.43 -16.58 3.45
CA ILE A 178 -8.22 -15.53 4.43
C ILE A 178 -7.80 -16.15 5.76
N HIS A 179 -6.65 -15.73 6.27
CA HIS A 179 -6.20 -16.12 7.59
C HIS A 179 -6.49 -15.00 8.58
N LEU A 180 -7.50 -15.19 9.43
CA LEU A 180 -7.78 -14.32 10.58
C LEU A 180 -6.85 -14.71 11.72
N VAL A 181 -6.00 -13.79 12.13
CA VAL A 181 -4.94 -14.09 13.11
C VAL A 181 -5.02 -13.12 14.27
N THR A 182 -5.05 -13.66 15.47
CA THR A 182 -4.82 -12.89 16.70
C THR A 182 -3.55 -13.39 17.37
N VAL A 183 -2.68 -12.45 17.75
CA VAL A 183 -1.54 -12.74 18.62
C VAL A 183 -1.91 -12.25 20.01
N CYS A 184 -1.98 -13.14 20.98
CA CYS A 184 -2.42 -12.83 22.35
C CYS A 184 -1.72 -13.69 23.40
N SER A 185 -1.88 -13.29 24.66
CA SER A 185 -1.48 -14.06 25.83
C SER A 185 -2.44 -15.23 26.09
N ASP A 186 -2.06 -16.15 26.98
CA ASP A 186 -2.91 -17.29 27.34
C ASP A 186 -4.25 -16.85 27.98
N GLU A 187 -4.25 -15.77 28.73
CA GLU A 187 -5.45 -15.24 29.41
C GLU A 187 -6.49 -14.65 28.43
N GLU A 188 -6.06 -14.22 27.24
CA GLU A 188 -6.92 -13.58 26.24
C GLU A 188 -7.46 -14.57 25.18
N GLN A 189 -7.03 -15.84 25.22
CA GLN A 189 -7.31 -16.81 24.13
C GLN A 189 -8.80 -17.07 23.90
N ASP A 190 -9.56 -17.28 24.98
CA ASP A 190 -10.98 -17.61 24.86
C ASP A 190 -11.76 -16.48 24.20
N ARG A 191 -11.48 -15.25 24.65
CA ARG A 191 -12.07 -14.03 24.05
C ARG A 191 -11.65 -13.83 22.61
N ALA A 192 -10.37 -14.02 22.31
CA ALA A 192 -9.84 -13.95 20.95
C ALA A 192 -10.49 -15.02 20.06
N GLY A 193 -10.58 -16.25 20.54
CA GLY A 193 -11.20 -17.34 19.82
C GLY A 193 -12.69 -17.13 19.54
N GLN A 194 -13.42 -16.54 20.46
CA GLN A 194 -14.83 -16.19 20.25
C GLN A 194 -14.98 -15.12 19.17
N LEU A 195 -14.21 -14.05 19.25
CA LEU A 195 -14.21 -12.97 18.25
C LEU A 195 -13.84 -13.48 16.85
N LEU A 196 -12.79 -14.30 16.75
CA LEU A 196 -12.38 -14.85 15.46
C LEU A 196 -13.45 -15.74 14.84
N ARG A 197 -14.14 -16.57 15.64
CA ARG A 197 -15.26 -17.40 15.16
C ARG A 197 -16.44 -16.55 14.70
N GLU A 198 -16.78 -15.50 15.44
CA GLU A 198 -17.82 -14.55 15.06
C GLU A 198 -17.53 -13.88 13.72
N LEU A 199 -16.31 -13.37 13.54
CA LEU A 199 -15.89 -12.75 12.27
C LEU A 199 -15.83 -13.75 11.13
N ALA A 200 -15.33 -14.96 11.37
CA ALA A 200 -15.23 -16.01 10.36
C ALA A 200 -16.59 -16.54 9.90
N SER A 201 -17.62 -16.48 10.77
CA SER A 201 -18.97 -16.95 10.40
C SER A 201 -19.56 -16.21 9.20
N ASN A 202 -19.15 -14.96 8.98
CA ASN A 202 -19.60 -14.12 7.88
C ASN A 202 -18.66 -14.18 6.66
N VAL A 203 -17.56 -14.95 6.74
CA VAL A 203 -16.53 -15.03 5.68
C VAL A 203 -16.15 -16.50 5.46
N PRO A 204 -16.84 -17.22 4.57
CA PRO A 204 -16.65 -18.68 4.38
C PRO A 204 -15.19 -19.09 4.04
N ALA A 205 -14.42 -18.19 3.44
CA ALA A 205 -13.01 -18.43 3.09
C ALA A 205 -12.03 -18.22 4.25
N ALA A 206 -12.53 -17.87 5.47
CA ALA A 206 -11.69 -17.53 6.60
C ALA A 206 -11.25 -18.76 7.39
N LYS A 207 -9.93 -18.84 7.61
CA LYS A 207 -9.29 -19.76 8.57
C LYS A 207 -8.88 -18.96 9.81
N ILE A 208 -9.20 -19.44 10.99
CA ILE A 208 -8.83 -18.76 12.24
C ILE A 208 -7.55 -19.34 12.83
N SER A 209 -6.70 -18.46 13.38
CA SER A 209 -5.49 -18.85 14.07
C SER A 209 -5.23 -17.95 15.27
N ILE A 210 -4.95 -18.56 16.40
CA ILE A 210 -4.46 -17.87 17.60
C ILE A 210 -2.98 -18.21 17.71
N VAL A 211 -2.15 -17.18 17.70
CA VAL A 211 -0.70 -17.31 17.76
C VAL A 211 -0.23 -16.80 19.13
N ARG A 212 0.67 -17.54 19.75
CA ARG A 212 1.27 -17.19 21.04
C ARG A 212 2.65 -16.59 20.81
N GLY A 213 2.97 -15.54 21.51
CA GLY A 213 4.30 -14.95 21.48
C GLY A 213 4.40 -13.66 22.26
N LYS A 214 5.63 -13.25 22.54
CA LYS A 214 5.92 -12.04 23.31
C LYS A 214 5.77 -10.77 22.47
N ASP A 215 6.16 -10.85 21.20
CA ASP A 215 6.04 -9.75 20.27
C ASP A 215 4.98 -10.05 19.21
N PRO A 216 3.84 -9.33 19.23
CA PRO A 216 2.76 -9.56 18.28
C PRO A 216 3.13 -9.35 16.82
N ASN A 217 4.05 -8.42 16.52
CA ASN A 217 4.46 -8.14 15.16
C ASN A 217 5.35 -9.26 14.61
N ASP A 218 6.35 -9.68 15.38
CA ASP A 218 7.24 -10.78 14.99
C ASP A 218 6.43 -12.06 14.73
N GLU A 219 5.50 -12.38 15.60
CA GLU A 219 4.69 -13.58 15.43
C GLU A 219 3.74 -13.49 14.22
N LEU A 220 3.17 -12.30 13.97
CA LEU A 220 2.36 -12.06 12.76
C LEU A 220 3.19 -12.27 11.50
N LEU A 221 4.42 -11.72 11.45
CA LEU A 221 5.32 -11.84 10.29
C LEU A 221 5.79 -13.28 10.07
N ARG A 222 6.11 -14.02 11.16
CA ARG A 222 6.43 -15.44 11.10
C ARG A 222 5.25 -16.27 10.58
N TYR A 223 4.06 -16.01 11.10
CA TYR A 223 2.84 -16.66 10.65
C TYR A 223 2.58 -16.39 9.16
N THR A 224 2.72 -15.13 8.73
CA THR A 224 2.58 -14.72 7.32
C THR A 224 3.50 -15.50 6.41
N THR A 225 4.76 -15.67 6.82
CA THR A 225 5.75 -16.48 6.09
C THR A 225 5.38 -17.97 6.09
N LYS A 226 4.96 -18.50 7.24
CA LYS A 226 4.60 -19.93 7.42
C LYS A 226 3.46 -20.35 6.49
N VAL A 227 2.45 -19.48 6.32
CA VAL A 227 1.31 -19.79 5.45
C VAL A 227 1.54 -19.39 4.00
N ASP A 228 2.73 -18.87 3.65
CA ASP A 228 3.07 -18.34 2.32
C ASP A 228 2.02 -17.35 1.81
N ALA A 229 1.65 -16.39 2.64
CA ALA A 229 0.65 -15.39 2.29
C ALA A 229 1.11 -14.48 1.15
N ASP A 230 0.15 -13.96 0.38
CA ASP A 230 0.40 -13.01 -0.71
C ASP A 230 0.42 -11.56 -0.21
N ALA A 231 -0.34 -11.25 0.86
CA ALA A 231 -0.40 -9.93 1.46
C ALA A 231 -0.88 -9.98 2.92
N ILE A 232 -0.61 -8.89 3.66
CA ILE A 232 -1.21 -8.60 4.97
C ILE A 232 -2.22 -7.47 4.79
N PHE A 233 -3.41 -7.57 5.38
CA PHE A 233 -4.44 -6.54 5.35
C PHE A 233 -4.62 -5.92 6.73
N LEU A 234 -4.34 -4.63 6.86
CA LEU A 234 -4.41 -3.87 8.10
C LEU A 234 -5.52 -2.82 8.02
N ASN A 235 -6.26 -2.62 9.10
CA ASN A 235 -7.10 -1.42 9.23
C ASN A 235 -6.23 -0.20 9.55
N ALA A 236 -6.44 0.90 8.85
CA ALA A 236 -5.84 2.18 9.21
C ALA A 236 -6.38 2.62 10.59
N THR A 237 -5.54 3.30 11.34
CA THR A 237 -5.93 4.04 12.56
C THR A 237 -5.58 5.49 12.36
N HIS A 238 -6.27 6.40 13.05
CA HIS A 238 -6.00 7.85 13.00
C HIS A 238 -4.56 8.21 13.38
N ASP A 239 -3.91 7.36 14.17
CA ASP A 239 -2.47 7.43 14.42
C ASP A 239 -1.88 6.06 14.04
N PRO A 240 -1.04 5.99 13.01
CA PRO A 240 -0.34 4.76 12.71
C PRO A 240 0.60 4.48 13.89
N SER A 241 0.13 3.65 14.82
CA SER A 241 0.96 3.22 15.95
C SER A 241 2.27 2.68 15.40
N GLU A 242 3.36 2.88 16.13
CA GLU A 242 4.69 2.35 15.75
C GLU A 242 4.62 0.87 15.38
N ARG A 243 3.73 0.11 16.02
CA ARG A 243 3.48 -1.31 15.72
C ARG A 243 3.03 -1.57 14.29
N LYS A 244 2.11 -0.76 13.75
CA LYS A 244 1.66 -0.94 12.35
C LYS A 244 2.71 -0.57 11.35
N LEU A 245 3.45 0.51 11.64
CA LEU A 245 4.58 0.92 10.82
C LEU A 245 5.68 -0.13 10.82
N ASP A 246 5.87 -0.78 11.96
CA ASP A 246 6.82 -1.86 12.12
C ASP A 246 6.44 -3.08 11.24
N VAL A 247 5.15 -3.46 11.22
CA VAL A 247 4.67 -4.49 10.29
C VAL A 247 4.95 -4.07 8.83
N ILE A 248 4.66 -2.82 8.44
CA ILE A 248 4.89 -2.35 7.07
C ILE A 248 6.38 -2.37 6.71
N ARG A 249 7.26 -2.02 7.66
CA ARG A 249 8.73 -2.03 7.48
C ARG A 249 9.29 -3.43 7.27
N HIS A 250 8.77 -4.42 8.00
CA HIS A 250 9.37 -5.76 8.08
C HIS A 250 8.59 -6.82 7.33
N ALA A 251 7.39 -6.52 6.81
CA ALA A 251 6.58 -7.49 6.12
C ALA A 251 7.32 -8.17 4.95
N PRO A 252 7.29 -9.49 4.86
CA PRO A 252 7.87 -10.23 3.75
C PRO A 252 7.02 -10.16 2.48
N VAL A 253 5.83 -9.58 2.59
CA VAL A 253 4.82 -9.45 1.53
C VAL A 253 4.24 -8.04 1.51
N PRO A 254 3.57 -7.62 0.42
CA PRO A 254 2.83 -6.35 0.40
C PRO A 254 1.84 -6.19 1.55
N VAL A 255 1.67 -4.96 2.03
CA VAL A 255 0.73 -4.63 3.10
C VAL A 255 -0.37 -3.72 2.56
N MET A 256 -1.60 -4.17 2.62
CA MET A 256 -2.78 -3.40 2.31
C MET A 256 -3.27 -2.67 3.56
N VAL A 257 -3.22 -1.34 3.55
CA VAL A 257 -3.76 -0.50 4.63
C VAL A 257 -5.11 0.05 4.21
N VAL A 258 -6.16 -0.32 4.94
CA VAL A 258 -7.56 -0.01 4.59
C VAL A 258 -8.07 1.08 5.52
N PRO A 259 -8.57 2.22 4.99
CA PRO A 259 -9.10 3.31 5.80
C PRO A 259 -10.29 2.87 6.66
N ALA A 260 -10.42 3.45 7.86
CA ALA A 260 -11.50 3.10 8.82
C ALA A 260 -12.87 3.58 8.35
N THR A 261 -12.92 4.67 7.59
CA THR A 261 -14.14 5.21 6.98
C THR A 261 -14.08 5.04 5.46
N ALA A 262 -15.26 4.92 4.80
CA ALA A 262 -15.31 5.09 3.36
C ALA A 262 -14.92 6.55 3.05
N GLY A 263 -13.93 6.74 2.17
CA GLY A 263 -13.57 8.06 1.68
C GLY A 263 -14.69 8.69 0.87
#